data_89eccbc8bca45b548b7990a7d23c1570
#
_entry.id   89eccbc8bca45b548b7990a7d23c1570
#
_cell.length_a   1.000
_cell.length_b   1.000
_cell.length_c   1.000
_cell.angle_alpha   90.00
_cell.angle_beta   90.00
_cell.angle_gamma   90.00
#
_symmetry.space_group_name_H-M   'P 1'
#
loop_
_entity.id
_entity.type
_entity.pdbx_description
1 polymer ?
#
loop_
_entity_poly.entity_id
_entity_poly.type
_entity_poly.pdbx_seq_one_letter_code
_entity_poly.pdbx_strand_id
1 'polypeptide(L)'
;MRIIHCADIHLDSALSAHLGRERARGRRNEILNTFRKIFGYAAENDVQAVIIAGDLFDSETVSATTINVVLGEIAKYADIDVFYLRGNHDPDESLFAGRRLPENLYLFGDEWTQYQLKGSRIVIAGAVLNDENCNSIYDELELDENDINIVTLHGQEQEYGRARNMNDVCLKKLRGRGIDYLALGHVHGRKLESLDRRGFYCYPGCLEGRGFDECGEHGFMVLDVDERRHTVETEFVSFAYRRLFDVEVDVTGAESSSDAADMIADRLYQELPGTMEDES
;
A
#
# COMPACT_ATOMS: atom_id res chain seq x y z
N MET A 1 0.22 -20.30 2.21
CA MET A 1 -0.40 -19.47 1.15
C MET A 1 0.22 -18.10 1.21
N ARG A 2 0.52 -17.49 0.05
CA ARG A 2 1.15 -16.16 0.02
C ARG A 2 0.18 -15.09 -0.44
N ILE A 3 0.21 -13.93 0.22
CA ILE A 3 -0.66 -12.79 -0.07
C ILE A 3 0.20 -11.53 -0.06
N ILE A 4 0.03 -10.66 -1.06
CA ILE A 4 0.63 -9.33 -1.06
C ILE A 4 -0.34 -8.35 -0.39
N HIS A 5 0.18 -7.48 0.47
CA HIS A 5 -0.50 -6.30 0.98
C HIS A 5 0.25 -5.05 0.53
N CYS A 6 -0.38 -4.24 -0.31
CA CYS A 6 0.08 -2.93 -0.74
C CYS A 6 -0.99 -1.86 -0.50
N ALA A 7 -0.61 -0.60 -0.48
CA ALA A 7 -1.48 0.55 -0.30
C ALA A 7 -0.86 1.81 -0.90
N ASP A 8 -1.60 2.90 -0.92
CA ASP A 8 -1.11 4.26 -1.18
C ASP A 8 -0.27 4.34 -2.48
N ILE A 9 -0.82 3.79 -3.57
CA ILE A 9 -0.16 3.70 -4.87
C ILE A 9 -0.27 5.03 -5.63
N HIS A 10 -1.40 5.72 -5.47
CA HIS A 10 -1.70 7.04 -6.01
C HIS A 10 -1.43 7.17 -7.51
N LEU A 11 -1.96 6.22 -8.29
CA LEU A 11 -1.91 6.29 -9.75
C LEU A 11 -2.54 7.59 -10.27
N ASP A 12 -1.94 8.17 -11.29
CA ASP A 12 -2.32 9.45 -11.89
C ASP A 12 -2.14 10.69 -10.97
N SER A 13 -1.41 10.57 -9.85
CA SER A 13 -1.07 11.73 -9.01
C SER A 13 -0.47 12.87 -9.84
N ALA A 14 -0.88 14.09 -9.54
CA ALA A 14 -0.47 15.28 -10.31
C ALA A 14 1.05 15.49 -10.31
N LEU A 15 1.73 15.20 -9.19
CA LEU A 15 3.19 15.35 -8.99
C LEU A 15 3.73 16.74 -9.39
N SER A 16 2.85 17.75 -9.47
CA SER A 16 3.16 19.06 -10.02
C SER A 16 3.83 20.02 -9.03
N ALA A 17 3.81 19.67 -7.73
CA ALA A 17 4.36 20.55 -6.70
C ALA A 17 5.88 20.73 -6.80
N HIS A 18 6.60 19.71 -7.29
CA HIS A 18 8.06 19.69 -7.32
C HIS A 18 8.67 19.32 -8.69
N LEU A 19 7.84 18.90 -9.65
CA LEU A 19 8.31 18.43 -10.95
C LEU A 19 7.70 19.22 -12.11
N GLY A 20 8.53 19.58 -13.10
CA GLY A 20 8.03 20.10 -14.38
C GLY A 20 7.20 19.04 -15.13
N ARG A 21 6.32 19.45 -16.02
CA ARG A 21 5.31 18.60 -16.69
C ARG A 21 5.86 17.30 -17.30
N GLU A 22 7.02 17.37 -17.95
CA GLU A 22 7.64 16.20 -18.59
C GLU A 22 8.13 15.19 -17.55
N ARG A 23 8.82 15.67 -16.51
CA ARG A 23 9.30 14.82 -15.40
C ARG A 23 8.14 14.22 -14.61
N ALA A 24 7.09 14.99 -14.34
CA ALA A 24 5.88 14.49 -13.68
C ALA A 24 5.20 13.38 -14.51
N ARG A 25 5.15 13.52 -15.85
CA ARG A 25 4.64 12.47 -16.73
C ARG A 25 5.51 11.21 -16.69
N GLY A 26 6.83 11.37 -16.72
CA GLY A 26 7.77 10.25 -16.58
C GLY A 26 7.55 9.52 -15.29
N ARG A 27 7.45 10.25 -14.16
CA ARG A 27 7.25 9.68 -12.83
C ARG A 27 5.92 8.93 -12.69
N ARG A 28 4.81 9.46 -13.22
CA ARG A 28 3.54 8.74 -13.28
C ARG A 28 3.64 7.40 -14.02
N ASN A 29 4.35 7.38 -15.14
CA ASN A 29 4.58 6.13 -15.87
C ASN A 29 5.41 5.12 -15.07
N GLU A 30 6.39 5.58 -14.30
CA GLU A 30 7.18 4.72 -13.42
C GLU A 30 6.28 4.09 -12.34
N ILE A 31 5.46 4.89 -11.64
CA ILE A 31 4.52 4.40 -10.62
C ILE A 31 3.55 3.35 -11.22
N LEU A 32 2.99 3.65 -12.39
CA LEU A 32 2.11 2.70 -13.10
C LEU A 32 2.84 1.41 -13.49
N ASN A 33 4.09 1.50 -13.91
CA ASN A 33 4.89 0.31 -14.24
C ASN A 33 5.26 -0.49 -12.97
N THR A 34 5.54 0.16 -11.84
CA THR A 34 5.78 -0.53 -10.59
C THR A 34 4.53 -1.27 -10.14
N PHE A 35 3.33 -0.65 -10.23
CA PHE A 35 2.06 -1.34 -10.00
C PHE A 35 1.92 -2.59 -10.87
N ARG A 36 2.16 -2.49 -12.18
CA ARG A 36 2.06 -3.64 -13.08
C ARG A 36 3.03 -4.77 -12.74
N LYS A 37 4.24 -4.43 -12.29
CA LYS A 37 5.25 -5.41 -11.89
C LYS A 37 4.86 -6.21 -10.65
N ILE A 38 3.95 -5.70 -9.77
CA ILE A 38 3.45 -6.45 -8.62
C ILE A 38 2.88 -7.80 -9.08
N PHE A 39 2.10 -7.82 -10.16
CA PHE A 39 1.48 -9.04 -10.68
C PHE A 39 2.50 -10.02 -11.27
N GLY A 40 3.56 -9.50 -11.91
CA GLY A 40 4.69 -10.33 -12.35
C GLY A 40 5.39 -11.01 -11.18
N TYR A 41 5.72 -10.20 -10.15
CA TYR A 41 6.29 -10.71 -8.90
C TYR A 41 5.37 -11.75 -8.24
N ALA A 42 4.06 -11.45 -8.18
CA ALA A 42 3.08 -12.35 -7.59
C ALA A 42 3.05 -13.71 -8.30
N ALA A 43 3.07 -13.73 -9.64
CA ALA A 43 3.10 -14.95 -10.42
C ALA A 43 4.40 -15.75 -10.28
N GLU A 44 5.54 -15.06 -10.17
CA GLU A 44 6.87 -15.68 -10.01
C GLU A 44 7.11 -16.23 -8.60
N ASN A 45 6.37 -15.76 -7.60
CA ASN A 45 6.54 -16.10 -6.18
C ASN A 45 5.36 -16.87 -5.58
N ASP A 46 4.53 -17.50 -6.41
CA ASP A 46 3.38 -18.30 -5.99
C ASP A 46 2.43 -17.52 -5.04
N VAL A 47 2.16 -16.24 -5.32
CA VAL A 47 1.20 -15.42 -4.59
C VAL A 47 -0.21 -15.69 -5.12
N GLN A 48 -1.16 -15.96 -4.22
CA GLN A 48 -2.55 -16.27 -4.57
C GLN A 48 -3.46 -15.05 -4.51
N ALA A 49 -3.08 -14.03 -3.75
CA ALA A 49 -3.93 -12.85 -3.59
C ALA A 49 -3.12 -11.56 -3.41
N VAL A 50 -3.71 -10.44 -3.84
CA VAL A 50 -3.18 -9.08 -3.63
C VAL A 50 -4.26 -8.26 -2.93
N ILE A 51 -3.94 -7.70 -1.77
CA ILE A 51 -4.77 -6.73 -1.05
C ILE A 51 -4.25 -5.34 -1.36
N ILE A 52 -5.12 -4.47 -1.87
CA ILE A 52 -4.87 -3.05 -2.07
C ILE A 52 -5.68 -2.31 -1.01
N ALA A 53 -5.00 -1.88 0.06
CA ALA A 53 -5.63 -1.29 1.24
C ALA A 53 -5.81 0.24 1.08
N GLY A 54 -6.43 0.66 -0.02
CA GLY A 54 -6.80 2.03 -0.31
C GLY A 54 -5.77 2.84 -1.08
N ASP A 55 -6.23 3.99 -1.58
CA ASP A 55 -5.48 4.98 -2.32
C ASP A 55 -4.73 4.39 -3.52
N LEU A 56 -5.46 3.56 -4.30
CA LEU A 56 -4.95 3.06 -5.58
C LEU A 56 -4.81 4.20 -6.60
N PHE A 57 -5.74 5.15 -6.58
CA PHE A 57 -5.77 6.31 -7.47
C PHE A 57 -5.66 7.62 -6.70
N ASP A 58 -5.40 8.70 -7.43
CA ASP A 58 -5.48 10.06 -6.91
C ASP A 58 -6.69 10.77 -7.56
N SER A 59 -7.74 11.03 -6.75
CA SER A 59 -9.13 11.26 -7.14
C SER A 59 -9.41 12.36 -8.18
N GLU A 60 -8.58 13.40 -8.23
CA GLU A 60 -8.90 14.56 -9.08
C GLU A 60 -8.63 14.33 -10.58
N THR A 61 -7.86 13.29 -10.96
CA THR A 61 -7.30 13.20 -12.31
C THR A 61 -7.19 11.80 -12.91
N VAL A 62 -7.96 10.83 -12.42
CA VAL A 62 -7.84 9.45 -12.93
C VAL A 62 -8.22 9.37 -14.40
N SER A 63 -7.28 9.02 -15.26
CA SER A 63 -7.51 8.86 -16.69
C SER A 63 -8.18 7.54 -17.02
N ALA A 64 -9.06 7.55 -18.03
CA ALA A 64 -9.64 6.31 -18.55
C ALA A 64 -8.55 5.30 -19.00
N THR A 65 -7.40 5.80 -19.43
CA THR A 65 -6.26 4.97 -19.82
C THR A 65 -5.69 4.23 -18.62
N THR A 66 -5.47 4.90 -17.49
CA THR A 66 -4.95 4.29 -16.26
C THR A 66 -5.91 3.23 -15.73
N ILE A 67 -7.22 3.53 -15.69
CA ILE A 67 -8.24 2.55 -15.29
C ILE A 67 -8.19 1.31 -16.18
N ASN A 68 -8.14 1.48 -17.50
CA ASN A 68 -8.07 0.36 -18.43
C ASN A 68 -6.79 -0.47 -18.28
N VAL A 69 -5.65 0.18 -17.98
CA VAL A 69 -4.40 -0.53 -17.71
C VAL A 69 -4.51 -1.33 -16.41
N VAL A 70 -5.05 -0.75 -15.34
CA VAL A 70 -5.26 -1.44 -14.06
C VAL A 70 -6.15 -2.67 -14.24
N LEU A 71 -7.35 -2.50 -14.82
CA LEU A 71 -8.27 -3.62 -15.05
C LEU A 71 -7.69 -4.67 -16.00
N GLY A 72 -6.97 -4.23 -17.03
CA GLY A 72 -6.31 -5.13 -17.97
C GLY A 72 -5.19 -5.95 -17.35
N GLU A 73 -4.42 -5.35 -16.42
CA GLU A 73 -3.35 -6.08 -15.72
C GLU A 73 -3.94 -7.09 -14.73
N ILE A 74 -4.98 -6.73 -13.97
CA ILE A 74 -5.69 -7.65 -13.08
C ILE A 74 -6.28 -8.83 -13.89
N ALA A 75 -6.97 -8.56 -14.99
CA ALA A 75 -7.56 -9.60 -15.85
C ALA A 75 -6.52 -10.56 -16.47
N LYS A 76 -5.30 -10.06 -16.74
CA LYS A 76 -4.21 -10.86 -17.30
C LYS A 76 -3.72 -11.95 -16.35
N TYR A 77 -3.79 -11.71 -15.04
CA TYR A 77 -3.37 -12.63 -14.00
C TYR A 77 -4.59 -13.22 -13.25
N ALA A 78 -5.44 -13.91 -14.01
CA ALA A 78 -6.74 -14.39 -13.54
C ALA A 78 -6.69 -15.40 -12.37
N ASP A 79 -5.54 -16.03 -12.14
CA ASP A 79 -5.31 -16.96 -11.01
C ASP A 79 -4.92 -16.24 -9.70
N ILE A 80 -4.74 -14.91 -9.74
CA ILE A 80 -4.42 -14.09 -8.58
C ILE A 80 -5.64 -13.25 -8.21
N ASP A 81 -6.24 -13.52 -7.06
CA ASP A 81 -7.38 -12.75 -6.56
C ASP A 81 -6.93 -11.36 -6.09
N VAL A 82 -7.66 -10.31 -6.44
CA VAL A 82 -7.34 -8.93 -6.07
C VAL A 82 -8.46 -8.36 -5.22
N PHE A 83 -8.15 -7.98 -4.00
CA PHE A 83 -9.07 -7.38 -3.04
C PHE A 83 -8.77 -5.89 -2.92
N TYR A 84 -9.67 -5.07 -3.43
CA TYR A 84 -9.51 -3.63 -3.45
C TYR A 84 -10.47 -2.93 -2.51
N LEU A 85 -9.92 -2.25 -1.53
CA LEU A 85 -10.59 -1.31 -0.66
C LEU A 85 -10.30 0.12 -1.15
N ARG A 86 -11.32 0.97 -1.24
CA ARG A 86 -11.13 2.39 -1.55
C ARG A 86 -10.55 3.14 -0.34
N GLY A 87 -9.59 4.02 -0.61
CA GLY A 87 -9.09 5.01 0.34
C GLY A 87 -9.76 6.38 0.14
N ASN A 88 -9.28 7.38 0.89
CA ASN A 88 -9.85 8.73 0.84
C ASN A 88 -9.45 9.52 -0.43
N HIS A 89 -8.40 9.13 -1.13
CA HIS A 89 -8.01 9.70 -2.43
C HIS A 89 -8.64 8.97 -3.61
N ASP A 90 -9.22 7.80 -3.42
CA ASP A 90 -9.86 7.08 -4.50
C ASP A 90 -11.18 7.75 -4.92
N PRO A 91 -11.51 7.77 -6.21
CA PRO A 91 -12.83 8.16 -6.65
C PRO A 91 -13.94 7.30 -6.03
N ASP A 92 -15.16 7.79 -6.08
CA ASP A 92 -16.34 7.05 -5.64
C ASP A 92 -16.59 5.79 -6.51
N GLU A 93 -17.63 5.05 -6.19
CA GLU A 93 -18.00 3.81 -6.90
C GLU A 93 -18.27 4.00 -8.39
N SER A 94 -18.52 5.23 -8.83
CA SER A 94 -18.77 5.55 -10.24
C SER A 94 -17.54 5.34 -11.13
N LEU A 95 -16.32 5.24 -10.54
CA LEU A 95 -15.08 5.00 -11.27
C LEU A 95 -15.15 3.80 -12.22
N PHE A 96 -15.82 2.74 -11.78
CA PHE A 96 -15.98 1.52 -12.55
C PHE A 96 -17.35 1.42 -13.27
N ALA A 97 -18.20 2.44 -13.14
CA ALA A 97 -19.54 2.42 -13.74
C ALA A 97 -19.48 2.16 -15.25
N GLY A 98 -20.30 1.22 -15.71
CA GLY A 98 -20.39 0.84 -17.12
C GLY A 98 -19.18 0.05 -17.64
N ARG A 99 -18.25 -0.36 -16.79
CA ARG A 99 -17.10 -1.22 -17.17
C ARG A 99 -17.35 -2.66 -16.75
N ARG A 100 -16.85 -3.60 -17.55
CA ARG A 100 -16.79 -5.00 -17.15
C ARG A 100 -15.57 -5.18 -16.25
N LEU A 101 -15.79 -5.58 -15.00
CA LEU A 101 -14.72 -5.89 -14.06
C LEU A 101 -14.15 -7.29 -14.32
N PRO A 102 -12.85 -7.51 -14.08
CA PRO A 102 -12.24 -8.83 -14.02
C PRO A 102 -12.93 -9.72 -12.97
N GLU A 103 -13.05 -11.01 -13.25
CA GLU A 103 -13.70 -11.98 -12.34
C GLU A 103 -12.91 -12.21 -11.05
N ASN A 104 -11.60 -11.94 -11.07
CA ASN A 104 -10.69 -12.01 -9.93
C ASN A 104 -10.51 -10.68 -9.19
N LEU A 105 -11.35 -9.66 -9.46
CA LEU A 105 -11.36 -8.38 -8.73
C LEU A 105 -12.55 -8.33 -7.78
N TYR A 106 -12.26 -8.24 -6.50
CA TYR A 106 -13.20 -8.14 -5.39
C TYR A 106 -13.17 -6.75 -4.78
N LEU A 107 -14.32 -6.10 -4.66
CA LEU A 107 -14.44 -4.74 -4.14
C LEU A 107 -15.11 -4.76 -2.78
N PHE A 108 -14.65 -3.89 -1.88
CA PHE A 108 -15.31 -3.63 -0.60
C PHE A 108 -16.19 -2.38 -0.70
N GLY A 109 -17.36 -2.45 -0.09
CA GLY A 109 -18.30 -1.34 0.06
C GLY A 109 -18.27 -0.73 1.46
N ASP A 110 -19.30 0.04 1.80
CA ASP A 110 -19.41 0.75 3.08
C ASP A 110 -19.87 -0.15 4.25
N GLU A 111 -20.24 -1.40 3.95
CA GLU A 111 -20.58 -2.45 4.90
C GLU A 111 -19.48 -3.52 4.91
N TRP A 112 -19.35 -4.27 6.02
CA TRP A 112 -18.41 -5.40 6.06
C TRP A 112 -18.74 -6.43 4.99
N THR A 113 -17.78 -6.68 4.12
CA THR A 113 -17.80 -7.78 3.17
C THR A 113 -16.66 -8.73 3.47
N GLN A 114 -16.94 -10.03 3.42
CA GLN A 114 -15.98 -11.09 3.69
C GLN A 114 -15.85 -11.99 2.47
N TYR A 115 -14.62 -12.24 2.07
CA TYR A 115 -14.27 -13.15 0.99
C TYR A 115 -13.37 -14.25 1.51
N GLN A 116 -13.79 -15.49 1.35
CA GLN A 116 -12.97 -16.66 1.69
C GLN A 116 -12.09 -17.01 0.49
N LEU A 117 -10.78 -17.09 0.69
CA LEU A 117 -9.87 -17.56 -0.36
C LEU A 117 -10.15 -19.02 -0.69
N LYS A 118 -10.24 -19.31 -1.99
CA LYS A 118 -10.66 -20.60 -2.50
C LYS A 118 -9.82 -21.74 -1.97
N GLY A 119 -10.50 -22.72 -1.36
CA GLY A 119 -9.87 -23.93 -0.83
C GLY A 119 -9.09 -23.75 0.46
N SER A 120 -9.30 -22.64 1.18
CA SER A 120 -8.61 -22.31 2.43
C SER A 120 -9.59 -21.89 3.53
N ARG A 121 -9.06 -21.68 4.74
CA ARG A 121 -9.76 -21.04 5.86
C ARG A 121 -9.26 -19.61 6.07
N ILE A 122 -8.76 -18.97 5.02
CA ILE A 122 -8.33 -17.58 5.06
C ILE A 122 -9.49 -16.71 4.60
N VAL A 123 -9.89 -15.80 5.45
CA VAL A 123 -10.96 -14.83 5.19
C VAL A 123 -10.34 -13.43 5.08
N ILE A 124 -10.67 -12.72 3.99
CA ILE A 124 -10.30 -11.31 3.80
C ILE A 124 -11.58 -10.50 3.99
N ALA A 125 -11.63 -9.72 5.07
CA ALA A 125 -12.75 -8.86 5.40
C ALA A 125 -12.36 -7.40 5.22
N GLY A 126 -13.28 -6.58 4.71
CA GLY A 126 -13.03 -5.15 4.54
C GLY A 126 -14.31 -4.34 4.51
N ALA A 127 -14.17 -3.05 4.84
CA ALA A 127 -15.23 -2.06 4.72
C ALA A 127 -14.64 -0.67 4.50
N VAL A 128 -15.23 0.11 3.62
CA VAL A 128 -14.84 1.51 3.37
C VAL A 128 -15.39 2.38 4.50
N LEU A 129 -14.51 3.09 5.17
CA LEU A 129 -14.91 4.06 6.20
C LEU A 129 -15.45 5.34 5.54
N ASN A 130 -16.52 5.87 6.11
CA ASN A 130 -17.11 7.15 5.76
C ASN A 130 -17.56 7.89 7.03
N ASP A 131 -18.04 9.12 6.90
CA ASP A 131 -18.43 9.95 8.06
C ASP A 131 -19.64 9.38 8.83
N GLU A 132 -20.47 8.54 8.18
CA GLU A 132 -21.64 7.93 8.80
C GLU A 132 -21.28 6.66 9.59
N ASN A 133 -20.35 5.82 9.05
CA ASN A 133 -20.03 4.51 9.62
C ASN A 133 -18.76 4.47 10.48
N CYS A 134 -17.85 5.43 10.38
CA CYS A 134 -16.51 5.40 11.01
C CYS A 134 -16.50 5.16 12.54
N ASN A 135 -17.64 5.31 13.20
CA ASN A 135 -17.77 5.02 14.62
C ASN A 135 -18.59 3.78 14.95
N SER A 136 -19.50 3.34 14.08
CA SER A 136 -20.43 2.22 14.33
C SER A 136 -19.98 0.90 13.72
N ILE A 137 -19.30 0.93 12.59
CA ILE A 137 -18.97 -0.24 11.77
C ILE A 137 -18.22 -1.36 12.53
N TYR A 138 -17.41 -0.99 13.51
CA TYR A 138 -16.64 -1.95 14.30
C TYR A 138 -17.52 -2.91 15.11
N ASP A 139 -18.71 -2.49 15.50
CA ASP A 139 -19.64 -3.30 16.30
C ASP A 139 -20.31 -4.40 15.45
N GLU A 140 -20.30 -4.24 14.13
CA GLU A 140 -20.88 -5.15 13.14
C GLU A 140 -19.86 -6.17 12.60
N LEU A 141 -18.58 -6.06 12.98
CA LEU A 141 -17.56 -7.02 12.56
C LEU A 141 -17.72 -8.36 13.27
N GLU A 142 -18.13 -9.38 12.54
CA GLU A 142 -18.26 -10.75 13.00
C GLU A 142 -17.27 -11.64 12.23
N LEU A 143 -16.32 -12.27 12.93
CA LEU A 143 -15.30 -13.15 12.36
C LEU A 143 -15.33 -14.51 13.08
N ASP A 144 -15.14 -15.62 12.34
CA ASP A 144 -14.93 -16.93 12.94
C ASP A 144 -13.48 -17.04 13.44
N GLU A 145 -13.29 -17.24 14.73
CA GLU A 145 -11.96 -17.36 15.34
C GLU A 145 -11.19 -18.63 14.89
N ASN A 146 -11.87 -19.59 14.26
CA ASN A 146 -11.23 -20.79 13.69
C ASN A 146 -10.59 -20.51 12.33
N ASP A 147 -10.96 -19.43 11.68
CA ASP A 147 -10.38 -18.98 10.41
C ASP A 147 -9.18 -18.06 10.65
N ILE A 148 -8.33 -17.91 9.64
CA ILE A 148 -7.30 -16.88 9.63
C ILE A 148 -7.91 -15.63 9.03
N ASN A 149 -8.08 -14.63 9.87
CA ASN A 149 -8.80 -13.41 9.54
C ASN A 149 -7.85 -12.28 9.19
N ILE A 150 -7.86 -11.88 7.93
CA ILE A 150 -7.17 -10.69 7.43
C ILE A 150 -8.22 -9.61 7.24
N VAL A 151 -8.12 -8.53 8.01
CA VAL A 151 -9.04 -7.39 7.91
C VAL A 151 -8.35 -6.25 7.20
N THR A 152 -9.01 -5.61 6.25
CA THR A 152 -8.47 -4.42 5.56
C THR A 152 -9.34 -3.20 5.81
N LEU A 153 -8.68 -2.09 6.17
CA LEU A 153 -9.26 -0.76 6.34
C LEU A 153 -8.27 0.29 5.82
N HIS A 154 -8.76 1.50 5.59
CA HIS A 154 -7.92 2.63 5.19
C HIS A 154 -8.12 3.80 6.14
N GLY A 155 -7.04 4.28 6.75
CA GLY A 155 -7.05 5.43 7.66
C GLY A 155 -5.92 5.38 8.67
N GLN A 156 -5.75 6.51 9.42
CA GLN A 156 -4.78 6.66 10.49
C GLN A 156 -5.25 5.92 11.74
N GLU A 157 -4.41 5.06 12.28
CA GLU A 157 -4.72 4.36 13.53
C GLU A 157 -4.90 5.30 14.71
N GLN A 158 -5.90 5.02 15.54
CA GLN A 158 -6.22 5.75 16.76
C GLN A 158 -6.40 4.79 17.94
N GLU A 159 -5.76 5.12 19.05
CA GLU A 159 -5.93 4.42 20.33
C GLU A 159 -7.20 4.82 21.06
N TYR A 160 -7.85 5.91 20.65
CA TYR A 160 -9.12 6.36 21.22
C TYR A 160 -10.26 5.48 20.72
N GLY A 161 -11.27 5.26 21.56
CA GLY A 161 -12.44 4.44 21.22
C GLY A 161 -13.45 5.11 20.30
N ARG A 162 -13.09 6.26 19.67
CA ARG A 162 -13.95 7.04 18.77
C ARG A 162 -13.12 7.72 17.69
N ALA A 163 -13.52 7.54 16.44
CA ALA A 163 -13.00 8.26 15.28
C ALA A 163 -13.46 9.73 15.31
N ARG A 164 -12.60 10.62 14.88
CA ARG A 164 -12.90 12.06 14.69
C ARG A 164 -13.51 12.30 13.31
N ASN A 165 -13.13 11.50 12.33
CA ASN A 165 -13.62 11.53 10.96
C ASN A 165 -13.36 10.17 10.29
N MET A 166 -13.75 10.02 9.03
CA MET A 166 -13.63 8.79 8.24
C MET A 166 -12.19 8.29 8.03
N ASN A 167 -11.17 9.14 8.26
CA ASN A 167 -9.77 8.75 8.10
C ASN A 167 -9.16 8.18 9.40
N ASP A 168 -9.93 8.02 10.45
CA ASP A 168 -9.47 7.46 11.73
C ASP A 168 -9.90 5.98 11.87
N VAL A 169 -8.94 5.08 12.09
CA VAL A 169 -9.18 3.66 12.40
C VAL A 169 -9.03 3.44 13.91
N CYS A 170 -10.12 3.03 14.58
CA CYS A 170 -10.15 2.83 16.03
C CYS A 170 -9.61 1.45 16.42
N LEU A 171 -8.30 1.31 16.69
CA LEU A 171 -7.67 0.06 17.07
C LEU A 171 -8.31 -0.57 18.33
N LYS A 172 -8.68 0.25 19.30
CA LYS A 172 -9.33 -0.21 20.52
C LYS A 172 -10.61 -1.01 20.26
N LYS A 173 -11.35 -0.69 19.20
CA LYS A 173 -12.59 -1.40 18.82
C LYS A 173 -12.33 -2.67 18.02
N LEU A 174 -11.15 -2.81 17.43
CA LEU A 174 -10.72 -3.99 16.65
C LEU A 174 -10.04 -5.05 17.52
N ARG A 175 -9.46 -4.66 18.67
CA ARG A 175 -8.81 -5.61 19.59
C ARG A 175 -9.78 -6.64 20.13
N GLY A 176 -9.35 -7.91 20.15
CA GLY A 176 -10.15 -9.03 20.62
C GLY A 176 -11.27 -9.48 19.67
N ARG A 177 -11.27 -8.99 18.41
CA ARG A 177 -12.25 -9.36 17.38
C ARG A 177 -11.85 -10.57 16.54
N GLY A 178 -10.78 -11.28 16.88
CA GLY A 178 -10.34 -12.46 16.14
C GLY A 178 -9.51 -12.15 14.88
N ILE A 179 -8.87 -10.98 14.82
CA ILE A 179 -8.06 -10.54 13.69
C ILE A 179 -6.64 -11.11 13.84
N ASP A 180 -6.13 -11.78 12.80
CA ASP A 180 -4.74 -12.25 12.74
C ASP A 180 -3.82 -11.20 12.09
N TYR A 181 -4.33 -10.51 11.06
CA TYR A 181 -3.61 -9.44 10.37
C TYR A 181 -4.56 -8.32 9.99
N LEU A 182 -4.26 -7.09 10.42
CA LEU A 182 -4.98 -5.90 10.01
C LEU A 182 -4.15 -5.15 8.97
N ALA A 183 -4.58 -5.24 7.71
CA ALA A 183 -4.00 -4.57 6.56
C ALA A 183 -4.51 -3.14 6.46
N LEU A 184 -3.64 -2.17 6.68
CA LEU A 184 -3.97 -0.73 6.68
C LEU A 184 -3.26 0.01 5.54
N GLY A 185 -3.92 1.01 4.98
CA GLY A 185 -3.35 2.06 4.14
C GLY A 185 -3.58 3.44 4.75
N HIS A 186 -3.19 4.50 4.06
CA HIS A 186 -3.23 5.92 4.44
C HIS A 186 -1.90 6.46 4.99
N VAL A 187 -1.14 5.67 5.71
CA VAL A 187 0.17 6.07 6.25
C VAL A 187 1.27 5.64 5.28
N HIS A 188 1.94 6.62 4.66
CA HIS A 188 2.95 6.36 3.64
C HIS A 188 4.26 5.79 4.18
N GLY A 189 4.48 5.89 5.49
CA GLY A 189 5.60 5.24 6.18
C GLY A 189 5.26 3.80 6.59
N ARG A 190 6.20 2.86 6.37
CA ARG A 190 6.04 1.47 6.81
C ARG A 190 5.96 1.37 8.33
N LYS A 191 4.96 0.62 8.82
CA LYS A 191 4.76 0.37 10.24
C LYS A 191 4.21 -1.04 10.44
N LEU A 192 4.74 -1.78 11.43
CA LEU A 192 4.25 -3.10 11.85
C LEU A 192 4.24 -3.13 13.37
N GLU A 193 3.08 -3.31 13.97
CA GLU A 193 2.92 -3.33 15.44
C GLU A 193 1.86 -4.36 15.86
N SER A 194 1.92 -4.76 17.13
CA SER A 194 0.93 -5.66 17.72
C SER A 194 -0.44 -4.99 17.83
N LEU A 195 -1.48 -5.64 17.37
CA LEU A 195 -2.86 -5.23 17.60
C LEU A 195 -3.32 -5.70 18.99
N ASP A 196 -3.17 -6.99 19.26
CA ASP A 196 -3.49 -7.66 20.53
C ASP A 196 -2.66 -8.95 20.69
N ARG A 197 -3.16 -9.94 21.46
CA ARG A 197 -2.45 -11.20 21.69
C ARG A 197 -2.46 -12.14 20.48
N ARG A 198 -3.44 -11.98 19.57
CA ARG A 198 -3.64 -12.84 18.42
C ARG A 198 -2.96 -12.29 17.18
N GLY A 199 -3.11 -11.00 16.92
CA GLY A 199 -2.70 -10.43 15.66
C GLY A 199 -1.95 -9.12 15.76
N PHE A 200 -1.61 -8.61 14.60
CA PHE A 200 -0.86 -7.37 14.42
C PHE A 200 -1.46 -6.53 13.28
N TYR A 201 -1.13 -5.26 13.24
CA TYR A 201 -1.50 -4.36 12.17
C TYR A 201 -0.28 -3.86 11.42
N CYS A 202 -0.47 -3.59 10.14
CA CYS A 202 0.60 -3.15 9.27
C CYS A 202 0.15 -2.07 8.28
N TYR A 203 0.98 -1.06 8.15
CA TYR A 203 1.03 -0.18 6.99
C TYR A 203 2.23 -0.60 6.14
N PRO A 204 2.07 -0.95 4.87
CA PRO A 204 3.19 -1.25 3.97
C PRO A 204 3.97 0.01 3.60
N GLY A 205 3.34 1.18 3.75
CA GLY A 205 3.77 2.44 3.19
C GLY A 205 3.33 2.60 1.73
N CYS A 206 3.65 3.72 1.11
CA CYS A 206 3.37 3.91 -0.30
C CYS A 206 4.25 3.01 -1.19
N LEU A 207 3.73 2.63 -2.35
CA LEU A 207 4.44 1.74 -3.28
C LEU A 207 5.67 2.41 -3.89
N GLU A 208 5.62 3.72 -4.09
CA GLU A 208 6.68 4.56 -4.66
C GLU A 208 6.75 5.90 -3.94
N GLY A 209 7.93 6.36 -3.54
CA GLY A 209 8.11 7.70 -3.01
C GLY A 209 7.80 8.77 -4.05
N ARG A 210 6.93 9.72 -3.75
CA ARG A 210 6.47 10.76 -4.68
C ARG A 210 7.19 12.09 -4.50
N GLY A 211 7.79 12.32 -3.34
CA GLY A 211 8.51 13.54 -2.99
C GLY A 211 9.59 13.28 -1.95
N PHE A 212 10.33 14.33 -1.58
CA PHE A 212 11.41 14.25 -0.58
C PHE A 212 10.91 14.08 0.86
N ASP A 213 9.63 14.17 1.10
CA ASP A 213 8.94 13.78 2.32
C ASP A 213 8.72 12.25 2.41
N GLU A 214 8.94 11.54 1.31
CA GLU A 214 8.80 10.09 1.21
C GLU A 214 10.16 9.48 0.78
N CYS A 215 11.23 9.74 1.59
CA CYS A 215 12.55 9.14 1.37
C CYS A 215 12.64 7.70 1.89
N GLY A 216 13.54 6.93 1.34
CA GLY A 216 13.85 5.57 1.80
C GLY A 216 13.31 4.47 0.90
N GLU A 217 13.06 3.31 1.50
CA GLU A 217 12.58 2.13 0.80
C GLU A 217 11.05 2.11 0.74
N HIS A 218 10.52 1.84 -0.45
CA HIS A 218 9.11 1.70 -0.71
C HIS A 218 8.82 0.35 -1.38
N GLY A 219 7.61 -0.17 -1.20
CA GLY A 219 7.24 -1.48 -1.71
C GLY A 219 5.95 -2.01 -1.10
N PHE A 220 5.94 -3.28 -0.75
CA PHE A 220 4.77 -3.97 -0.23
C PHE A 220 5.15 -5.04 0.80
N MET A 221 4.16 -5.54 1.55
CA MET A 221 4.32 -6.69 2.43
C MET A 221 3.93 -7.98 1.71
N VAL A 222 4.69 -9.03 1.94
CA VAL A 222 4.29 -10.41 1.62
C VAL A 222 3.90 -11.09 2.91
N LEU A 223 2.71 -11.67 2.94
CA LEU A 223 2.20 -12.48 4.04
C LEU A 223 2.38 -13.94 3.68
N ASP A 224 3.08 -14.70 4.51
CA ASP A 224 3.16 -16.16 4.43
C ASP A 224 2.18 -16.74 5.48
N VAL A 225 1.07 -17.32 5.01
CA VAL A 225 -0.01 -17.81 5.86
C VAL A 225 0.05 -19.33 5.96
N ASP A 226 0.26 -19.83 7.16
CA ASP A 226 0.19 -21.29 7.49
C ASP A 226 -1.09 -21.59 8.27
N GLU A 227 -2.09 -22.13 7.58
CA GLU A 227 -3.39 -22.51 8.15
C GLU A 227 -3.30 -23.63 9.21
N ARG A 228 -2.29 -24.50 9.11
CA ARG A 228 -2.13 -25.62 10.05
C ARG A 228 -1.58 -25.14 11.39
N ARG A 229 -0.67 -24.18 11.34
CA ARG A 229 -0.07 -23.54 12.52
C ARG A 229 -0.88 -22.37 13.03
N HIS A 230 -1.82 -21.88 12.23
CA HIS A 230 -2.56 -20.66 12.46
C HIS A 230 -1.61 -19.47 12.66
N THR A 231 -0.71 -19.26 11.70
CA THR A 231 0.29 -18.19 11.76
C THR A 231 0.30 -17.37 10.48
N VAL A 232 0.58 -16.08 10.64
CA VAL A 232 0.85 -15.13 9.54
C VAL A 232 2.24 -14.56 9.78
N GLU A 233 3.17 -14.91 8.90
CA GLU A 233 4.52 -14.32 8.88
C GLU A 233 4.58 -13.23 7.81
N THR A 234 5.40 -12.20 8.00
CA THR A 234 5.44 -11.06 7.09
C THR A 234 6.86 -10.73 6.68
N GLU A 235 7.02 -10.40 5.41
CA GLU A 235 8.27 -9.90 4.83
C GLU A 235 7.99 -8.61 4.06
N PHE A 236 8.84 -7.59 4.24
CA PHE A 236 8.78 -6.40 3.40
C PHE A 236 9.65 -6.60 2.15
N VAL A 237 9.06 -6.34 0.99
CA VAL A 237 9.75 -6.36 -0.29
C VAL A 237 9.96 -4.94 -0.77
N SER A 238 11.22 -4.48 -0.76
CA SER A 238 11.61 -3.20 -1.37
C SER A 238 11.45 -3.31 -2.89
N PHE A 239 10.53 -2.53 -3.48
CA PHE A 239 10.06 -2.78 -4.84
C PHE A 239 9.98 -1.52 -5.71
N ALA A 240 10.10 -0.35 -5.12
CA ALA A 240 10.04 0.92 -5.83
C ALA A 240 11.08 1.01 -6.95
N TYR A 241 10.71 1.65 -8.06
CA TYR A 241 11.63 1.94 -9.15
C TYR A 241 12.70 2.95 -8.74
N ARG A 242 12.35 3.90 -7.85
CA ARG A 242 13.27 4.91 -7.33
C ARG A 242 13.31 4.89 -5.82
N ARG A 243 14.50 5.08 -5.29
CA ARG A 243 14.72 5.41 -3.89
C ARG A 243 15.17 6.86 -3.78
N LEU A 244 14.49 7.65 -2.97
CA LEU A 244 14.83 9.03 -2.68
C LEU A 244 15.65 9.08 -1.39
N PHE A 245 16.64 9.97 -1.39
CA PHE A 245 17.52 10.17 -0.24
C PHE A 245 17.54 11.65 0.12
N ASP A 246 17.50 11.94 1.40
CA ASP A 246 17.81 13.24 1.97
C ASP A 246 19.15 13.15 2.67
N VAL A 247 20.16 13.87 2.16
CA VAL A 247 21.54 13.78 2.65
C VAL A 247 22.00 15.15 3.15
N GLU A 248 22.18 15.27 4.47
CA GLU A 248 22.77 16.45 5.08
C GLU A 248 24.31 16.42 4.96
N VAL A 249 24.88 17.53 4.47
CA VAL A 249 26.33 17.70 4.37
C VAL A 249 26.76 18.97 5.08
N ASP A 250 27.57 18.82 6.14
CA ASP A 250 28.23 19.97 6.79
C ASP A 250 29.45 20.40 5.98
N VAL A 251 29.36 21.57 5.37
CA VAL A 251 30.42 22.18 4.58
C VAL A 251 31.13 23.35 5.30
N THR A 252 30.95 23.46 6.63
CA THR A 252 31.49 24.58 7.42
C THR A 252 33.03 24.68 7.36
N GLY A 253 33.74 23.59 7.08
CA GLY A 253 35.20 23.56 6.97
C GLY A 253 35.72 23.82 5.55
N ALA A 254 34.88 24.07 4.56
CA ALA A 254 35.29 24.31 3.18
C ALA A 254 35.97 25.69 3.05
N GLU A 255 37.17 25.73 2.46
CA GLU A 255 37.93 26.97 2.18
C GLU A 255 37.57 27.55 0.81
N SER A 256 36.98 26.75 -0.07
CA SER A 256 36.56 27.13 -1.41
C SER A 256 35.28 26.40 -1.84
N SER A 257 34.66 26.86 -2.93
CA SER A 257 33.52 26.13 -3.55
C SER A 257 33.92 24.77 -4.09
N SER A 258 35.20 24.57 -4.46
CA SER A 258 35.71 23.25 -4.86
C SER A 258 35.74 22.30 -3.68
N ASP A 259 36.29 22.76 -2.55
CA ASP A 259 36.34 21.94 -1.32
C ASP A 259 34.95 21.55 -0.83
N ALA A 260 34.01 22.49 -0.90
CA ALA A 260 32.61 22.19 -0.57
C ALA A 260 32.01 21.13 -1.51
N ALA A 261 32.31 21.22 -2.81
CA ALA A 261 31.84 20.23 -3.78
C ALA A 261 32.46 18.85 -3.53
N ASP A 262 33.74 18.78 -3.17
CA ASP A 262 34.44 17.54 -2.85
C ASP A 262 33.85 16.92 -1.57
N MET A 263 33.61 17.71 -0.51
CA MET A 263 32.93 17.24 0.72
C MET A 263 31.53 16.68 0.44
N ILE A 264 30.75 17.33 -0.43
CA ILE A 264 29.44 16.84 -0.85
C ILE A 264 29.57 15.52 -1.62
N ALA A 265 30.49 15.44 -2.57
CA ALA A 265 30.73 14.23 -3.36
C ALA A 265 31.12 13.04 -2.48
N ASP A 266 32.07 13.26 -1.56
CA ASP A 266 32.50 12.22 -0.60
C ASP A 266 31.34 11.74 0.27
N ARG A 267 30.50 12.63 0.77
CA ARG A 267 29.34 12.28 1.58
C ARG A 267 28.32 11.48 0.78
N LEU A 268 28.00 11.92 -0.44
CA LEU A 268 27.10 11.19 -1.33
C LEU A 268 27.63 9.80 -1.65
N TYR A 269 28.93 9.65 -1.90
CA TYR A 269 29.56 8.35 -2.14
C TYR A 269 29.45 7.40 -0.92
N GLN A 270 29.56 7.94 0.29
CA GLN A 270 29.41 7.16 1.53
C GLN A 270 27.96 6.72 1.79
N GLU A 271 27.00 7.61 1.53
CA GLU A 271 25.57 7.34 1.82
C GLU A 271 24.87 6.55 0.71
N LEU A 272 25.39 6.60 -0.53
CA LEU A 272 24.79 6.00 -1.72
C LEU A 272 25.73 4.95 -2.36
N PRO A 273 26.18 3.91 -1.63
CA PRO A 273 27.06 2.92 -2.19
C PRO A 273 26.40 2.17 -3.36
N GLY A 274 27.10 2.09 -4.48
CA GLY A 274 26.66 1.35 -5.67
C GLY A 274 25.85 2.15 -6.72
N THR A 275 25.59 3.45 -6.51
CA THR A 275 24.86 4.26 -7.49
C THR A 275 25.77 4.90 -8.56
N MET A 276 27.08 4.90 -8.38
CA MET A 276 28.05 5.59 -9.26
C MET A 276 28.90 4.64 -10.13
N GLU A 277 28.67 3.33 -10.10
CA GLU A 277 29.48 2.37 -10.88
C GLU A 277 28.97 2.09 -12.30
N ASP A 278 27.77 2.56 -12.70
CA ASP A 278 27.15 2.20 -13.97
C ASP A 278 27.24 3.29 -15.07
N GLU A 279 28.05 4.33 -14.93
CA GLU A 279 28.30 5.33 -15.98
C GLU A 279 29.77 5.31 -16.46
N SER A 280 30.26 4.15 -16.93
CA SER A 280 31.54 4.09 -17.66
C SER A 280 31.44 3.26 -18.92
#